data_89d6b6977b06c434dd9269dbdd039068
#
_entry.id   89d6b6977b06c434dd9269dbdd039068
#
_cell.length_a   1.000
_cell.length_b   1.000
_cell.length_c   1.000
_cell.angle_alpha   90.00
_cell.angle_beta   90.00
_cell.angle_gamma   90.00
#
_symmetry.space_group_name_H-M   'P 1'
#
loop_
_entity.id
_entity.type
_entity.pdbx_description
1 polymer ?
#
loop_
_entity_poly.entity_id
_entity_poly.type
_entity_poly.pdbx_seq_one_letter_code
_entity_poly.pdbx_strand_id
1 'polypeptide(L)'
;AVTAFRTGNLDLVWFGALTGVQARLQSKGSKVIAQRDIDEKFHSVFIANKKSSIQKINNINDLRKLKNKRFTFGSESSTSGRLMPQYFLNKAGVELKDFRGKRPGFSGSHDSTLMLVQSGSYEAGALSEEVWKRNLDSGRVDASKVFVIWKTPSYHNYHWLAQGNLDQKFKVGFTKELTNVFLRFNK
;
A
#
# COMPACT_ATOMS: atom_id res chain seq x y z
N ALA A 1 -6.50 -7.16 12.44
CA ALA A 1 -5.33 -6.65 13.17
C ALA A 1 -5.67 -5.37 13.95
N VAL A 2 -6.27 -4.30 13.32
CA VAL A 2 -6.60 -3.03 14.01
C VAL A 2 -7.47 -3.26 15.25
N THR A 3 -8.57 -4.00 15.12
CA THR A 3 -9.44 -4.33 16.26
C THR A 3 -8.69 -5.08 17.36
N ALA A 4 -7.91 -6.11 17.02
CA ALA A 4 -7.17 -6.89 18.00
C ALA A 4 -6.09 -6.05 18.72
N PHE A 5 -5.46 -5.09 18.03
CA PHE A 5 -4.56 -4.14 18.65
C PHE A 5 -5.33 -3.19 19.60
N ARG A 6 -6.45 -2.63 19.16
CA ARG A 6 -7.29 -1.76 19.99
C ARG A 6 -7.78 -2.43 21.27
N THR A 7 -8.13 -3.71 21.21
CA THR A 7 -8.62 -4.49 22.38
C THR A 7 -7.50 -5.06 23.25
N GLY A 8 -6.22 -4.75 22.97
CA GLY A 8 -5.08 -5.23 23.75
C GLY A 8 -4.70 -6.70 23.52
N ASN A 9 -5.29 -7.37 22.52
CA ASN A 9 -4.96 -8.75 22.17
C ASN A 9 -3.65 -8.88 21.37
N LEU A 10 -3.10 -7.76 20.92
CA LEU A 10 -1.80 -7.67 20.23
C LEU A 10 -0.99 -6.55 20.86
N ASP A 11 0.22 -6.84 21.29
CA ASP A 11 1.11 -5.89 21.94
C ASP A 11 1.99 -5.12 20.97
N LEU A 12 2.38 -5.76 19.86
CA LEU A 12 3.27 -5.24 18.85
C LEU A 12 2.80 -5.71 17.47
N VAL A 13 2.65 -4.79 16.53
CA VAL A 13 2.14 -5.13 15.19
C VAL A 13 2.88 -4.36 14.11
N TRP A 14 3.22 -5.08 13.04
CA TRP A 14 3.69 -4.51 11.78
C TRP A 14 2.50 -4.08 10.94
N PHE A 15 2.27 -2.77 10.85
CA PHE A 15 1.16 -2.20 10.11
C PHE A 15 1.60 -1.48 8.83
N GLY A 16 0.80 -1.54 7.78
CA GLY A 16 0.82 -0.53 6.72
C GLY A 16 0.34 0.82 7.26
N ALA A 17 0.76 1.93 6.66
CA ALA A 17 0.51 3.28 7.19
C ALA A 17 -0.96 3.55 7.51
N LEU A 18 -1.90 3.22 6.60
CA LEU A 18 -3.33 3.42 6.83
C LEU A 18 -3.83 2.70 8.08
N THR A 19 -3.57 1.41 8.16
CA THR A 19 -4.04 0.59 9.29
C THR A 19 -3.31 0.92 10.60
N GLY A 20 -2.03 1.31 10.52
CA GLY A 20 -1.26 1.76 11.68
C GLY A 20 -1.78 3.08 12.25
N VAL A 21 -2.09 4.04 11.40
CA VAL A 21 -2.72 5.31 11.83
C VAL A 21 -4.09 5.03 12.47
N GLN A 22 -4.92 4.19 11.85
CA GLN A 22 -6.22 3.79 12.40
C GLN A 22 -6.08 3.12 13.77
N ALA A 23 -5.13 2.20 13.93
CA ALA A 23 -4.86 1.53 15.19
C ALA A 23 -4.38 2.52 16.26
N ARG A 24 -3.44 3.41 15.91
CA ARG A 24 -2.89 4.42 16.81
C ARG A 24 -3.93 5.41 17.32
N LEU A 25 -4.83 5.88 16.44
CA LEU A 25 -5.91 6.79 16.83
C LEU A 25 -6.91 6.14 17.80
N GLN A 26 -7.04 4.82 17.77
CA GLN A 26 -7.96 4.05 18.61
C GLN A 26 -7.28 3.43 19.85
N SER A 27 -5.97 3.61 20.03
CA SER A 27 -5.20 2.99 21.14
C SER A 27 -4.35 4.06 21.82
N LYS A 28 -4.87 4.58 22.95
CA LYS A 28 -4.23 5.65 23.71
C LYS A 28 -2.82 5.24 24.16
N GLY A 29 -1.85 6.12 23.96
CA GLY A 29 -0.47 5.93 24.39
C GLY A 29 0.36 5.01 23.49
N SER A 30 -0.23 4.37 22.46
CA SER A 30 0.52 3.54 21.51
C SER A 30 1.60 4.35 20.78
N LYS A 31 2.75 3.71 20.49
CA LYS A 31 3.94 4.35 19.94
C LYS A 31 4.43 3.63 18.69
N VAL A 32 4.76 4.38 17.65
CA VAL A 32 5.59 3.86 16.55
C VAL A 32 7.01 3.73 17.09
N ILE A 33 7.59 2.53 16.99
CA ILE A 33 8.91 2.23 17.57
C ILE A 33 10.00 2.02 16.51
N ALA A 34 9.64 1.58 15.31
CA ALA A 34 10.60 1.37 14.23
C ALA A 34 9.92 1.37 12.86
N GLN A 35 10.70 1.66 11.83
CA GLN A 35 10.35 1.57 10.42
C GLN A 35 11.56 1.01 9.67
N ARG A 36 11.37 0.28 8.56
CA ARG A 36 12.48 -0.12 7.69
C ARG A 36 12.88 1.07 6.80
N ASP A 37 14.14 1.13 6.40
CA ASP A 37 14.67 2.19 5.53
C ASP A 37 13.89 2.33 4.22
N ILE A 38 13.51 1.19 3.63
CA ILE A 38 12.71 1.17 2.40
C ILE A 38 11.30 1.74 2.58
N ASP A 39 10.77 1.76 3.80
CA ASP A 39 9.41 2.25 4.09
C ASP A 39 9.32 3.76 4.23
N GLU A 40 10.45 4.47 4.36
CA GLU A 40 10.50 5.93 4.26
C GLU A 40 10.25 6.43 2.83
N LYS A 41 10.68 5.65 1.84
CA LYS A 41 10.62 6.01 0.42
C LYS A 41 9.81 4.99 -0.37
N PHE A 42 8.65 4.62 0.17
CA PHE A 42 7.79 3.63 -0.44
C PHE A 42 7.02 4.20 -1.65
N HIS A 43 6.73 3.36 -2.63
CA HIS A 43 6.01 3.76 -3.84
C HIS A 43 4.88 2.79 -4.18
N SER A 44 3.87 3.32 -4.84
CA SER A 44 2.92 2.51 -5.61
C SER A 44 3.26 2.61 -7.09
N VAL A 45 2.93 1.56 -7.84
CA VAL A 45 2.96 1.57 -9.30
C VAL A 45 1.56 1.39 -9.84
N PHE A 46 1.24 2.14 -10.88
CA PHE A 46 0.08 1.91 -11.73
C PHE A 46 0.53 1.05 -12.89
N ILE A 47 -0.22 -0.01 -13.15
CA ILE A 47 0.04 -0.94 -14.25
C ILE A 47 -1.13 -0.95 -15.22
N ALA A 48 -0.87 -1.26 -16.48
CA ALA A 48 -1.91 -1.41 -17.50
C ALA A 48 -1.68 -2.68 -18.33
N ASN A 49 -2.79 -3.25 -18.81
CA ASN A 49 -2.74 -4.31 -19.80
C ASN A 49 -2.35 -3.73 -21.16
N LYS A 50 -1.43 -4.36 -21.86
CA LYS A 50 -0.94 -3.90 -23.19
C LYS A 50 -2.00 -3.89 -24.29
N LYS A 51 -3.08 -4.67 -24.14
CA LYS A 51 -4.23 -4.62 -25.08
C LYS A 51 -5.16 -3.43 -24.82
N SER A 52 -4.98 -2.71 -23.68
CA SER A 52 -5.69 -1.46 -23.42
C SER A 52 -5.08 -0.33 -24.25
N SER A 53 -5.85 0.73 -24.50
CA SER A 53 -5.35 1.94 -25.16
C SER A 53 -4.54 2.86 -24.23
N ILE A 54 -4.18 2.38 -23.03
CA ILE A 54 -3.48 3.17 -22.01
C ILE A 54 -1.99 3.19 -22.35
N GLN A 55 -1.41 4.39 -22.36
CA GLN A 55 0.02 4.61 -22.59
C GLN A 55 0.72 5.02 -21.29
N LYS A 56 2.05 5.09 -21.31
CA LYS A 56 2.83 5.64 -20.19
C LYS A 56 2.32 7.04 -19.82
N ILE A 57 2.33 7.30 -18.54
CA ILE A 57 1.90 8.55 -17.89
C ILE A 57 3.16 9.28 -17.46
N ASN A 58 3.34 10.51 -17.96
CA ASN A 58 4.54 11.30 -17.71
C ASN A 58 4.38 12.26 -16.52
N ASN A 59 3.15 12.68 -16.24
CA ASN A 59 2.86 13.57 -15.13
C ASN A 59 1.53 13.17 -14.44
N ILE A 60 1.30 13.68 -13.24
CA ILE A 60 0.13 13.33 -12.44
C ILE A 60 -1.21 13.63 -13.16
N ASN A 61 -1.28 14.71 -13.94
CA ASN A 61 -2.51 15.10 -14.61
C ASN A 61 -2.93 14.10 -15.69
N ASP A 62 -1.98 13.36 -16.26
CA ASP A 62 -2.25 12.31 -17.24
C ASP A 62 -2.98 11.10 -16.65
N LEU A 63 -3.06 10.98 -15.31
CA LEU A 63 -3.91 9.97 -14.65
C LEU A 63 -5.38 10.11 -15.06
N ARG A 64 -5.81 11.28 -15.59
CA ARG A 64 -7.14 11.48 -16.17
C ARG A 64 -7.45 10.52 -17.33
N LYS A 65 -6.42 10.00 -18.00
CA LYS A 65 -6.56 8.97 -19.05
C LYS A 65 -7.13 7.65 -18.53
N LEU A 66 -7.16 7.47 -17.20
CA LEU A 66 -7.78 6.31 -16.54
C LEU A 66 -9.29 6.46 -16.35
N LYS A 67 -9.88 7.64 -16.59
CA LYS A 67 -11.35 7.80 -16.59
C LYS A 67 -12.00 6.86 -17.59
N ASN A 68 -13.14 6.32 -17.22
CA ASN A 68 -13.92 5.35 -18.01
C ASN A 68 -13.16 4.03 -18.32
N LYS A 69 -12.08 3.72 -17.61
CA LYS A 69 -11.38 2.44 -17.70
C LYS A 69 -11.85 1.48 -16.60
N ARG A 70 -11.77 0.16 -16.86
CA ARG A 70 -11.89 -0.86 -15.82
C ARG A 70 -10.62 -0.85 -14.99
N PHE A 71 -10.71 -0.27 -13.81
CA PHE A 71 -9.59 -0.10 -12.88
C PHE A 71 -9.80 -0.90 -11.60
N THR A 72 -8.74 -1.53 -11.08
CA THR A 72 -8.77 -2.20 -9.78
C THR A 72 -7.73 -1.66 -8.83
N PHE A 73 -8.14 -1.43 -7.59
CA PHE A 73 -7.25 -1.30 -6.45
C PHE A 73 -6.88 -2.68 -5.88
N GLY A 74 -5.96 -2.73 -4.91
CA GLY A 74 -5.69 -3.91 -4.09
C GLY A 74 -6.77 -4.13 -3.02
N SER A 75 -6.36 -4.39 -1.77
CA SER A 75 -7.27 -4.42 -0.62
C SER A 75 -7.76 -3.01 -0.27
N GLU A 76 -9.01 -2.90 0.17
CA GLU A 76 -9.62 -1.63 0.61
C GLU A 76 -8.86 -0.97 1.77
N SER A 77 -8.21 -1.75 2.63
CA SER A 77 -7.40 -1.26 3.76
C SER A 77 -5.93 -1.05 3.42
N SER A 78 -5.52 -1.25 2.15
CA SER A 78 -4.12 -1.12 1.74
C SER A 78 -3.70 0.34 1.58
N THR A 79 -2.55 0.71 2.13
CA THR A 79 -1.91 2.01 1.89
C THR A 79 -1.46 2.12 0.43
N SER A 80 -0.62 1.18 -0.02
CA SER A 80 0.00 1.23 -1.36
C SER A 80 -0.88 0.68 -2.48
N GLY A 81 -1.84 -0.20 -2.16
CA GLY A 81 -2.77 -0.75 -3.15
C GLY A 81 -4.06 0.06 -3.30
N ARG A 82 -4.36 0.98 -2.37
CA ARG A 82 -5.62 1.74 -2.41
C ARG A 82 -5.47 3.20 -2.00
N LEU A 83 -5.08 3.51 -0.76
CA LEU A 83 -5.13 4.88 -0.23
C LEU A 83 -4.28 5.85 -1.05
N MET A 84 -2.98 5.55 -1.22
CA MET A 84 -2.07 6.45 -1.94
C MET A 84 -2.36 6.52 -3.45
N PRO A 85 -2.62 5.42 -4.17
CA PRO A 85 -3.14 5.50 -5.53
C PRO A 85 -4.39 6.36 -5.67
N GLN A 86 -5.39 6.20 -4.78
CA GLN A 86 -6.59 7.02 -4.81
C GLN A 86 -6.31 8.51 -4.54
N TYR A 87 -5.40 8.80 -3.61
CA TYR A 87 -4.98 10.18 -3.33
C TYR A 87 -4.40 10.87 -4.59
N PHE A 88 -3.51 10.19 -5.33
CA PHE A 88 -2.95 10.74 -6.56
C PHE A 88 -3.96 10.85 -7.69
N LEU A 89 -4.88 9.88 -7.81
CA LEU A 89 -6.01 9.96 -8.73
C LEU A 89 -6.88 11.19 -8.43
N ASN A 90 -7.23 11.40 -7.16
CA ASN A 90 -8.02 12.57 -6.74
C ASN A 90 -7.28 13.89 -7.04
N LYS A 91 -5.96 13.95 -6.81
CA LYS A 91 -5.13 15.11 -7.19
C LYS A 91 -5.19 15.41 -8.69
N ALA A 92 -5.31 14.39 -9.51
CA ALA A 92 -5.48 14.52 -10.96
C ALA A 92 -6.95 14.80 -11.38
N GLY A 93 -7.87 14.91 -10.43
CA GLY A 93 -9.30 15.10 -10.70
C GLY A 93 -9.99 13.81 -11.19
N VAL A 94 -9.52 12.64 -10.76
CA VAL A 94 -10.15 11.34 -11.04
C VAL A 94 -10.76 10.81 -9.75
N GLU A 95 -12.09 10.71 -9.73
CA GLU A 95 -12.85 10.18 -8.61
C GLU A 95 -13.23 8.71 -8.85
N LEU A 96 -13.67 7.99 -7.81
CA LEU A 96 -14.06 6.58 -7.93
C LEU A 96 -15.22 6.38 -8.91
N LYS A 97 -16.14 7.34 -9.01
CA LYS A 97 -17.27 7.35 -9.96
C LYS A 97 -16.86 7.52 -11.42
N ASP A 98 -15.63 7.99 -11.70
CA ASP A 98 -15.13 8.21 -13.05
C ASP A 98 -14.66 6.92 -13.74
N PHE A 99 -14.51 5.82 -13.02
CA PHE A 99 -14.18 4.53 -13.60
C PHE A 99 -15.38 3.90 -14.33
N ARG A 100 -15.10 2.97 -15.23
CA ARG A 100 -16.15 2.25 -15.97
C ARG A 100 -17.09 1.53 -14.98
N GLY A 101 -18.39 1.69 -15.16
CA GLY A 101 -19.40 1.18 -14.22
C GLY A 101 -19.56 2.02 -12.96
N LYS A 102 -19.03 3.26 -12.97
CA LYS A 102 -19.08 4.24 -11.86
C LYS A 102 -18.42 3.77 -10.56
N ARG A 103 -17.56 2.75 -10.63
CA ARG A 103 -16.82 2.22 -9.48
C ARG A 103 -15.58 1.46 -9.93
N PRO A 104 -14.47 1.48 -9.15
CA PRO A 104 -13.34 0.59 -9.35
C PRO A 104 -13.63 -0.80 -8.81
N GLY A 105 -12.78 -1.77 -9.16
CA GLY A 105 -12.69 -3.05 -8.47
C GLY A 105 -11.75 -2.98 -7.26
N PHE A 106 -11.85 -4.00 -6.40
CA PHE A 106 -10.93 -4.28 -5.30
C PHE A 106 -10.50 -5.74 -5.38
N SER A 107 -9.25 -5.97 -5.71
CA SER A 107 -8.71 -7.32 -5.96
C SER A 107 -8.41 -8.12 -4.68
N GLY A 108 -8.37 -7.43 -3.53
CA GLY A 108 -8.02 -8.01 -2.23
C GLY A 108 -6.52 -8.09 -1.94
N SER A 109 -5.66 -8.21 -2.95
CA SER A 109 -4.19 -8.27 -2.76
C SER A 109 -3.43 -7.67 -3.95
N HIS A 110 -2.13 -7.38 -3.75
CA HIS A 110 -1.27 -6.88 -4.82
C HIS A 110 -1.04 -7.93 -5.92
N ASP A 111 -0.84 -9.19 -5.54
CA ASP A 111 -0.66 -10.28 -6.51
C ASP A 111 -1.93 -10.49 -7.34
N SER A 112 -3.12 -10.43 -6.73
CA SER A 112 -4.39 -10.48 -7.45
C SER A 112 -4.57 -9.29 -8.39
N THR A 113 -4.15 -8.07 -7.98
CA THR A 113 -4.16 -6.90 -8.89
C THR A 113 -3.34 -7.17 -10.14
N LEU A 114 -2.10 -7.67 -9.98
CA LEU A 114 -1.23 -8.01 -11.10
C LEU A 114 -1.91 -9.01 -12.04
N MET A 115 -2.41 -10.12 -11.49
CA MET A 115 -3.03 -11.19 -12.29
C MET A 115 -4.27 -10.71 -13.05
N LEU A 116 -5.14 -9.92 -12.43
CA LEU A 116 -6.35 -9.38 -13.05
C LEU A 116 -6.05 -8.39 -14.18
N VAL A 117 -4.99 -7.56 -14.03
CA VAL A 117 -4.57 -6.65 -15.09
C VAL A 117 -3.85 -7.42 -16.20
N GLN A 118 -2.97 -8.36 -15.85
CA GLN A 118 -2.24 -9.17 -16.84
C GLN A 118 -3.18 -10.03 -17.69
N SER A 119 -4.24 -10.60 -17.11
CA SER A 119 -5.26 -11.36 -17.84
C SER A 119 -6.15 -10.50 -18.75
N GLY A 120 -6.20 -9.17 -18.53
CA GLY A 120 -7.09 -8.25 -19.23
C GLY A 120 -8.48 -8.14 -18.63
N SER A 121 -8.76 -8.81 -17.49
CA SER A 121 -10.01 -8.63 -16.74
C SER A 121 -10.20 -7.18 -16.29
N TYR A 122 -9.08 -6.50 -15.98
CA TYR A 122 -9.01 -5.07 -15.77
C TYR A 122 -8.02 -4.42 -16.76
N GLU A 123 -8.33 -3.20 -17.20
CA GLU A 123 -7.47 -2.45 -18.11
C GLU A 123 -6.27 -1.84 -17.42
N ALA A 124 -6.44 -1.47 -16.12
CA ALA A 124 -5.37 -0.94 -15.27
C ALA A 124 -5.63 -1.28 -13.80
N GLY A 125 -4.60 -1.10 -12.97
CA GLY A 125 -4.68 -1.26 -11.53
C GLY A 125 -3.49 -0.64 -10.82
N ALA A 126 -3.53 -0.65 -9.48
CA ALA A 126 -2.45 -0.12 -8.66
C ALA A 126 -2.01 -1.11 -7.58
N LEU A 127 -0.70 -1.23 -7.37
CA LEU A 127 -0.11 -2.13 -6.38
C LEU A 127 1.21 -1.56 -5.82
N SER A 128 1.76 -2.24 -4.81
CA SER A 128 3.07 -1.94 -4.26
C SER A 128 4.18 -2.14 -5.30
N GLU A 129 5.13 -1.19 -5.40
CA GLU A 129 6.31 -1.33 -6.24
C GLU A 129 7.15 -2.56 -5.85
N GLU A 130 7.29 -2.85 -4.55
CA GLU A 130 8.03 -4.01 -4.07
C GLU A 130 7.42 -5.33 -4.54
N VAL A 131 6.08 -5.44 -4.49
CA VAL A 131 5.39 -6.63 -4.98
C VAL A 131 5.51 -6.74 -6.50
N TRP A 132 5.45 -5.63 -7.23
CA TRP A 132 5.73 -5.62 -8.67
C TRP A 132 7.12 -6.15 -8.97
N LYS A 133 8.17 -5.62 -8.32
CA LYS A 133 9.56 -6.05 -8.51
C LYS A 133 9.73 -7.53 -8.19
N ARG A 134 9.26 -7.98 -7.03
CA ARG A 134 9.32 -9.41 -6.63
C ARG A 134 8.66 -10.32 -7.67
N ASN A 135 7.52 -9.95 -8.22
CA ASN A 135 6.85 -10.75 -9.26
C ASN A 135 7.60 -10.69 -10.60
N LEU A 136 8.24 -9.56 -10.93
CA LEU A 136 9.10 -9.44 -12.10
C LEU A 136 10.33 -10.37 -11.97
N ASP A 137 11.03 -10.31 -10.83
CA ASP A 137 12.21 -11.11 -10.55
C ASP A 137 11.92 -12.62 -10.52
N SER A 138 10.71 -13.00 -10.08
CA SER A 138 10.25 -14.40 -10.06
C SER A 138 9.64 -14.89 -11.38
N GLY A 139 9.66 -14.08 -12.44
CA GLY A 139 9.13 -14.45 -13.76
C GLY A 139 7.59 -14.51 -13.84
N ARG A 140 6.86 -14.02 -12.85
CA ARG A 140 5.38 -14.00 -12.85
C ARG A 140 4.79 -12.87 -13.67
N VAL A 141 5.57 -11.84 -13.97
CA VAL A 141 5.16 -10.74 -14.83
C VAL A 141 5.42 -11.11 -16.28
N ASP A 142 4.36 -11.25 -17.06
CA ASP A 142 4.45 -11.37 -18.52
C ASP A 142 4.54 -9.97 -19.15
N ALA A 143 5.76 -9.55 -19.45
CA ALA A 143 6.03 -8.24 -20.04
C ALA A 143 5.38 -8.05 -21.44
N SER A 144 4.91 -9.11 -22.08
CA SER A 144 4.12 -9.00 -23.33
C SER A 144 2.67 -8.56 -23.07
N LYS A 145 2.17 -8.69 -21.83
CA LYS A 145 0.78 -8.45 -21.45
C LYS A 145 0.56 -7.26 -20.55
N VAL A 146 1.51 -6.95 -19.65
CA VAL A 146 1.36 -5.90 -18.63
C VAL A 146 2.62 -5.07 -18.50
N PHE A 147 2.47 -3.79 -18.14
CA PHE A 147 3.59 -2.87 -17.94
C PHE A 147 3.24 -1.78 -16.93
N VAL A 148 4.27 -1.18 -16.34
CA VAL A 148 4.11 -0.02 -15.46
C VAL A 148 3.86 1.22 -16.32
N ILE A 149 2.76 1.91 -16.03
CA ILE A 149 2.39 3.16 -16.69
C ILE A 149 2.79 4.40 -15.90
N TRP A 150 2.85 4.29 -14.56
CA TRP A 150 3.24 5.39 -13.69
C TRP A 150 3.69 4.89 -12.33
N LYS A 151 4.66 5.61 -11.73
CA LYS A 151 5.13 5.41 -10.36
C LYS A 151 4.82 6.65 -9.54
N THR A 152 4.28 6.47 -8.34
CA THR A 152 3.96 7.59 -7.45
C THR A 152 5.23 8.28 -6.92
N PRO A 153 5.16 9.55 -6.50
CA PRO A 153 6.11 10.08 -5.52
C PRO A 153 6.21 9.18 -4.30
N SER A 154 7.33 9.27 -3.58
CA SER A 154 7.54 8.48 -2.35
C SER A 154 6.63 8.91 -1.21
N TYR A 155 6.35 7.99 -0.31
CA TYR A 155 5.60 8.22 0.93
C TYR A 155 6.03 7.20 1.99
N HIS A 156 5.83 7.54 3.28
CA HIS A 156 6.05 6.60 4.38
C HIS A 156 4.96 5.52 4.40
N ASN A 157 5.34 4.26 4.63
CA ASN A 157 4.39 3.15 4.65
C ASN A 157 4.49 2.32 5.94
N TYR A 158 5.08 1.13 5.88
CA TYR A 158 5.02 0.20 7.00
C TYR A 158 5.81 0.70 8.22
N HIS A 159 5.32 0.33 9.41
CA HIS A 159 5.96 0.62 10.67
C HIS A 159 5.53 -0.38 11.76
N TRP A 160 6.36 -0.51 12.79
CA TRP A 160 6.03 -1.24 14.00
C TRP A 160 5.30 -0.32 14.96
N LEU A 161 4.10 -0.72 15.38
CA LEU A 161 3.28 -0.04 16.38
C LEU A 161 3.21 -0.89 17.63
N ALA A 162 3.58 -0.30 18.76
CA ALA A 162 3.57 -0.91 20.08
C ALA A 162 2.46 -0.35 20.96
N GLN A 163 1.86 -1.17 21.83
CA GLN A 163 0.91 -0.73 22.84
C GLN A 163 1.55 0.25 23.82
N GLY A 164 0.74 1.17 24.36
CA GLY A 164 1.21 2.20 25.31
C GLY A 164 1.52 1.67 26.71
N ASN A 165 1.06 0.47 27.04
CA ASN A 165 1.18 -0.13 28.37
C ASN A 165 2.27 -1.20 28.48
N LEU A 166 3.18 -1.33 27.50
CA LEU A 166 4.21 -2.38 27.51
C LEU A 166 5.11 -2.31 28.73
N ASP A 167 5.46 -1.10 29.18
CA ASP A 167 6.30 -0.90 30.36
C ASP A 167 5.61 -1.37 31.64
N GLN A 168 4.28 -1.27 31.71
CA GLN A 168 3.48 -1.79 32.83
C GLN A 168 3.32 -3.31 32.76
N LYS A 169 3.15 -3.85 31.53
CA LYS A 169 2.89 -5.28 31.30
C LYS A 169 4.13 -6.14 31.50
N PHE A 170 5.30 -5.66 31.14
CA PHE A 170 6.57 -6.41 31.17
C PHE A 170 7.52 -5.88 32.25
N LYS A 171 8.11 -4.71 32.06
CA LYS A 171 9.00 -4.02 33.03
C LYS A 171 9.19 -2.56 32.61
N VAL A 172 9.53 -1.70 33.53
CA VAL A 172 9.89 -0.30 33.30
C VAL A 172 11.03 -0.22 32.26
N GLY A 173 10.85 0.61 31.23
CA GLY A 173 11.84 0.80 30.15
C GLY A 173 11.78 -0.24 29.03
N PHE A 174 10.88 -1.24 29.09
CA PHE A 174 10.77 -2.29 28.08
C PHE A 174 10.55 -1.73 26.66
N THR A 175 9.69 -0.72 26.49
CA THR A 175 9.44 -0.08 25.19
C THR A 175 10.71 0.50 24.59
N LYS A 176 11.57 1.13 25.43
CA LYS A 176 12.86 1.69 25.00
C LYS A 176 13.84 0.59 24.59
N GLU A 177 13.95 -0.48 25.39
CA GLU A 177 14.80 -1.62 25.06
C GLU A 177 14.38 -2.26 23.74
N LEU A 178 13.08 -2.51 23.55
CA LEU A 178 12.52 -3.05 22.33
C LEU A 178 12.84 -2.16 21.11
N THR A 179 12.66 -0.85 21.23
CA THR A 179 13.03 0.11 20.19
C THR A 179 14.51 0.01 19.82
N ASN A 180 15.39 -0.05 20.83
CA ASN A 180 16.83 -0.18 20.61
C ASN A 180 17.21 -1.49 19.91
N VAL A 181 16.51 -2.59 20.19
CA VAL A 181 16.69 -3.87 19.48
C VAL A 181 16.38 -3.70 18.01
N PHE A 182 15.21 -3.14 17.65
CA PHE A 182 14.83 -2.91 16.26
C PHE A 182 15.83 -2.02 15.51
N LEU A 183 16.32 -0.96 16.15
CA LEU A 183 17.28 -0.04 15.53
C LEU A 183 18.68 -0.64 15.31
N ARG A 184 18.99 -1.78 15.94
CA ARG A 184 20.25 -2.51 15.77
C ARG A 184 20.23 -3.57 14.67
N PHE A 185 19.07 -3.91 14.13
CA PHE A 185 18.96 -4.96 13.09
C PHE A 185 19.65 -4.62 11.76
N ASN A 186 20.08 -3.38 11.58
CA ASN A 186 20.77 -2.92 10.36
C ASN A 186 22.30 -2.81 10.52
N LYS A 187 22.87 -3.48 11.54
CA LYS A 187 24.32 -3.47 11.78
C LYS A 187 24.95 -4.82 11.55
#